data_e0bc1f3989e25c5a6325d4148a770f71
#
_entry.id   e0bc1f3989e25c5a6325d4148a770f71
#
_cell.length_a   1.000
_cell.length_b   1.000
_cell.length_c   1.000
_cell.angle_alpha   90.00
_cell.angle_beta   90.00
_cell.angle_gamma   90.00
#
_symmetry.space_group_name_H-M   'P 1'
#
loop_
_entity.id
_entity.type
_entity.pdbx_description
1 polymer ?
#
loop_
_entity_poly.entity_id
_entity_poly.type
_entity_poly.pdbx_seq_one_letter_code
_entity_poly.pdbx_strand_id
1 'polypeptide(L)'
;MNQHLIEVIQKNLGDFLMVDFKNKKQNSTRQRRLVESRMIYFSICRKITKLSYQEIGRTIEPFKDHATVLYNVRKADDLAQYSKSFKSLYESSLLIATKAAKDFPKPESIEDFELEIERLKKMNAALWKININQRDELIDIKKEIKKHKISLKNTSVRVNKIKLFQYL
;
A
#
# COMPACT_ATOMS: atom_id res chain seq x y z
N MET A 1 17.44 -5.09 -3.57
CA MET A 1 16.95 -6.08 -2.59
C MET A 1 16.47 -5.43 -1.28
N ASN A 2 17.26 -4.58 -0.63
CA ASN A 2 16.89 -3.97 0.66
C ASN A 2 15.70 -3.01 0.63
N GLN A 3 15.42 -2.32 -0.49
CA GLN A 3 14.35 -1.31 -0.56
C GLN A 3 12.96 -1.95 -0.51
N HIS A 4 12.75 -3.04 -1.21
CA HIS A 4 11.46 -3.75 -1.21
C HIS A 4 11.18 -4.43 0.13
N LEU A 5 12.21 -5.01 0.78
CA LEU A 5 12.07 -5.52 2.14
C LEU A 5 11.63 -4.44 3.12
N ILE A 6 12.19 -3.23 2.99
CA ILE A 6 11.79 -2.09 3.83
C ILE A 6 10.34 -1.69 3.59
N GLU A 7 9.88 -1.69 2.35
CA GLU A 7 8.48 -1.37 2.05
C GLU A 7 7.51 -2.37 2.70
N VAL A 8 7.88 -3.67 2.69
CA VAL A 8 7.11 -4.71 3.37
C VAL A 8 7.11 -4.51 4.89
N ILE A 9 8.27 -4.24 5.48
CA ILE A 9 8.38 -3.94 6.91
C ILE A 9 7.58 -2.68 7.24
N GLN A 10 7.70 -1.63 6.45
CA GLN A 10 7.02 -0.35 6.65
C GLN A 10 5.50 -0.50 6.61
N LYS A 11 4.98 -1.28 5.66
CA LYS A 11 3.55 -1.56 5.55
C LYS A 11 3.04 -2.33 6.76
N ASN A 12 3.66 -3.47 7.10
CA ASN A 12 3.22 -4.30 8.21
C ASN A 12 3.30 -3.58 9.57
N LEU A 13 4.37 -2.81 9.79
CA LEU A 13 4.49 -1.99 11.01
C LEU A 13 3.52 -0.81 11.00
N GLY A 14 3.28 -0.20 9.85
CA GLY A 14 2.31 0.88 9.68
C GLY A 14 0.90 0.43 10.05
N ASP A 15 0.48 -0.72 9.53
CA ASP A 15 -0.83 -1.31 9.83
C ASP A 15 -0.96 -1.66 11.32
N PHE A 16 0.06 -2.30 11.90
CA PHE A 16 0.05 -2.69 13.32
C PHE A 16 0.07 -1.49 14.28
N LEU A 17 0.91 -0.50 14.02
CA LEU A 17 1.05 0.69 14.85
C LEU A 17 0.00 1.77 14.52
N MET A 18 -0.82 1.56 13.48
CA MET A 18 -1.78 2.53 12.93
C MET A 18 -1.11 3.87 12.60
N VAL A 19 0.00 3.82 11.87
CA VAL A 19 0.83 4.97 11.48
C VAL A 19 1.21 4.87 10.01
N ASP A 20 1.00 5.94 9.28
CA ASP A 20 1.52 6.06 7.91
C ASP A 20 2.89 6.76 7.93
N PHE A 21 3.95 5.97 7.73
CA PHE A 21 5.33 6.47 7.69
C PHE A 21 5.66 7.33 6.46
N LYS A 22 4.77 7.41 5.47
CA LYS A 22 4.87 8.33 4.32
C LYS A 22 4.10 9.63 4.53
N ASN A 23 3.29 9.71 5.58
CA ASN A 23 2.52 10.91 5.90
C ASN A 23 3.36 11.96 6.62
N LYS A 24 3.68 13.06 5.90
CA LYS A 24 4.50 14.17 6.43
C LYS A 24 3.96 14.77 7.72
N LYS A 25 2.63 14.94 7.83
CA LYS A 25 1.99 15.53 9.02
C LYS A 25 2.18 14.62 10.24
N GLN A 26 1.90 13.32 10.10
CA GLN A 26 2.10 12.35 11.18
C GLN A 26 3.55 12.27 11.62
N ASN A 27 4.49 12.27 10.69
CA ASN A 27 5.92 12.14 10.97
C ASN A 27 6.58 13.41 11.45
N SER A 28 5.92 14.57 11.36
CA SER A 28 6.41 15.84 11.88
C SER A 28 5.88 16.16 13.28
N THR A 29 4.83 15.47 13.73
CA THR A 29 4.24 15.72 15.04
C THR A 29 5.10 15.20 16.19
N ARG A 30 4.98 15.84 17.36
CA ARG A 30 5.59 15.45 18.62
C ARG A 30 4.69 14.61 19.53
N GLN A 31 3.54 14.17 19.03
CA GLN A 31 2.67 13.26 19.78
C GLN A 31 3.44 12.00 20.19
N ARG A 32 3.41 11.69 21.48
CA ARG A 32 4.19 10.60 22.09
C ARG A 32 4.04 9.28 21.34
N ARG A 33 2.82 8.87 21.03
CA ARG A 33 2.54 7.63 20.29
C ARG A 33 3.27 7.59 18.94
N LEU A 34 3.20 8.67 18.16
CA LEU A 34 3.83 8.74 16.83
C LEU A 34 5.35 8.83 16.91
N VAL A 35 5.88 9.45 17.97
CA VAL A 35 7.32 9.46 18.25
C VAL A 35 7.81 8.06 18.60
N GLU A 36 7.11 7.36 19.50
CA GLU A 36 7.43 5.97 19.88
C GLU A 36 7.34 5.02 18.68
N SER A 37 6.33 5.17 17.81
CA SER A 37 6.22 4.38 16.59
C SER A 37 7.42 4.58 15.64
N ARG A 38 7.90 5.81 15.49
CA ARG A 38 9.10 6.09 14.67
C ARG A 38 10.36 5.49 15.30
N MET A 39 10.50 5.55 16.63
CA MET A 39 11.62 4.93 17.35
C MET A 39 11.63 3.40 17.10
N ILE A 40 10.48 2.77 17.24
CA ILE A 40 10.29 1.33 16.98
C ILE A 40 10.66 1.01 15.54
N TYR A 41 10.11 1.74 14.58
CA TYR A 41 10.38 1.53 13.15
C TYR A 41 11.88 1.62 12.83
N PHE A 42 12.56 2.66 13.26
CA PHE A 42 13.99 2.83 12.98
C PHE A 42 14.85 1.75 13.63
N SER A 43 14.54 1.38 14.88
CA SER A 43 15.27 0.33 15.58
C SER A 43 15.09 -1.04 14.92
N ILE A 44 13.85 -1.37 14.49
CA ILE A 44 13.55 -2.62 13.81
C ILE A 44 14.21 -2.66 12.44
N CYS A 45 14.11 -1.59 11.64
CA CYS A 45 14.81 -1.51 10.35
C CYS A 45 16.32 -1.74 10.53
N ARG A 46 16.93 -1.16 11.55
CA ARG A 46 18.36 -1.35 11.82
C ARG A 46 18.71 -2.79 12.22
N LYS A 47 17.83 -3.45 12.96
CA LYS A 47 18.04 -4.86 13.41
C LYS A 47 17.83 -5.89 12.29
N ILE A 48 16.86 -5.66 11.43
CA ILE A 48 16.48 -6.64 10.39
C ILE A 48 17.27 -6.41 9.09
N THR A 49 17.60 -5.14 8.79
CA THR A 49 18.28 -4.80 7.54
C THR A 49 19.74 -4.41 7.81
N LYS A 50 20.57 -4.49 6.76
CA LYS A 50 21.97 -4.02 6.83
C LYS A 50 22.13 -2.54 6.44
N LEU A 51 21.02 -1.78 6.37
CA LEU A 51 21.03 -0.39 5.93
C LEU A 51 21.72 0.52 6.94
N SER A 52 22.36 1.55 6.41
CA SER A 52 22.90 2.65 7.20
C SER A 52 21.78 3.50 7.82
N TYR A 53 22.08 4.24 8.87
CA TYR A 53 21.12 5.17 9.49
C TYR A 53 20.60 6.22 8.51
N GLN A 54 21.45 6.65 7.57
CA GLN A 54 21.05 7.61 6.54
C GLN A 54 20.05 7.01 5.56
N GLU A 55 20.26 5.78 5.12
CA GLU A 55 19.32 5.07 4.24
C GLU A 55 17.98 4.82 4.93
N ILE A 56 18.00 4.39 6.20
CA ILE A 56 16.79 4.22 7.01
C ILE A 56 16.04 5.55 7.13
N GLY A 57 16.74 6.66 7.37
CA GLY A 57 16.12 7.98 7.47
C GLY A 57 15.41 8.44 6.19
N ARG A 58 15.86 7.96 5.03
CA ARG A 58 15.24 8.25 3.73
C ARG A 58 13.96 7.47 3.45
N THR A 59 13.64 6.45 4.25
CA THR A 59 12.46 5.60 4.03
C THR A 59 11.15 6.21 4.54
N ILE A 60 11.21 7.27 5.35
CA ILE A 60 10.03 7.97 5.88
C ILE A 60 9.98 9.41 5.37
N GLU A 61 8.78 9.99 5.38
CA GLU A 61 8.58 11.40 5.02
C GLU A 61 8.10 12.24 6.22
N PRO A 62 8.69 13.44 6.45
CA PRO A 62 9.87 13.99 5.79
C PRO A 62 11.13 13.20 6.17
N PHE A 63 12.10 13.16 5.29
CA PHE A 63 13.36 12.46 5.50
C PHE A 63 14.03 12.88 6.79
N LYS A 64 14.65 11.90 7.48
CA LYS A 64 15.40 12.13 8.71
C LYS A 64 16.89 11.93 8.46
N ASP A 65 17.68 12.78 9.05
CA ASP A 65 19.14 12.65 9.02
C ASP A 65 19.61 11.44 9.85
N HIS A 66 20.83 11.02 9.63
CA HIS A 66 21.43 9.89 10.31
C HIS A 66 21.52 10.10 11.85
N ALA A 67 21.73 11.33 12.33
CA ALA A 67 21.82 11.63 13.74
C ALA A 67 20.46 11.47 14.42
N THR A 68 19.39 11.92 13.76
CA THR A 68 18.01 11.71 14.23
C THR A 68 17.67 10.22 14.31
N VAL A 69 18.02 9.44 13.28
CA VAL A 69 17.75 7.99 13.29
C VAL A 69 18.56 7.30 14.40
N LEU A 70 19.85 7.59 14.52
CA LEU A 70 20.71 7.05 15.57
C LEU A 70 20.18 7.36 16.98
N TYR A 71 19.77 8.62 17.21
CA TYR A 71 19.16 9.04 18.48
C TYR A 71 17.90 8.21 18.79
N ASN A 72 17.01 8.06 17.81
CA ASN A 72 15.76 7.31 17.99
C ASN A 72 16.03 5.82 18.25
N VAL A 73 17.01 5.21 17.59
CA VAL A 73 17.40 3.81 17.83
C VAL A 73 17.90 3.63 19.28
N ARG A 74 18.83 4.47 19.73
CA ARG A 74 19.33 4.42 21.11
C ARG A 74 18.20 4.63 22.12
N LYS A 75 17.33 5.61 21.85
CA LYS A 75 16.20 5.90 22.72
C LYS A 75 15.16 4.78 22.78
N ALA A 76 14.97 4.06 21.68
CA ALA A 76 14.11 2.86 21.68
C ALA A 76 14.68 1.75 22.57
N ASP A 77 15.99 1.52 22.52
CA ASP A 77 16.66 0.54 23.36
C ASP A 77 16.58 0.92 24.86
N ASP A 78 16.77 2.20 25.20
CA ASP A 78 16.60 2.71 26.56
C ASP A 78 15.14 2.52 27.04
N LEU A 79 14.14 2.95 26.25
CA LEU A 79 12.75 2.85 26.63
C LEU A 79 12.29 1.38 26.80
N ALA A 80 12.83 0.47 26.02
CA ALA A 80 12.55 -0.95 26.16
C ALA A 80 13.06 -1.55 27.48
N GLN A 81 14.07 -0.91 28.12
CA GLN A 81 14.54 -1.32 29.44
C GLN A 81 13.66 -0.80 30.58
N TYR A 82 13.16 0.44 30.47
CA TYR A 82 12.50 1.12 31.60
C TYR A 82 10.98 1.13 31.50
N SER A 83 10.39 0.95 30.34
CA SER A 83 8.94 1.00 30.13
C SER A 83 8.38 -0.36 29.70
N LYS A 84 7.64 -1.02 30.56
CA LYS A 84 6.98 -2.31 30.26
C LYS A 84 6.02 -2.21 29.06
N SER A 85 5.25 -1.12 28.97
CA SER A 85 4.31 -0.92 27.85
C SER A 85 5.03 -0.73 26.52
N PHE A 86 6.09 0.07 26.50
CA PHE A 86 6.90 0.26 25.30
C PHE A 86 7.60 -1.05 24.90
N LYS A 87 8.15 -1.79 25.86
CA LYS A 87 8.81 -3.07 25.64
C LYS A 87 7.85 -4.07 24.97
N SER A 88 6.64 -4.24 25.50
CA SER A 88 5.64 -5.13 24.93
C SER A 88 5.28 -4.74 23.48
N LEU A 89 5.06 -3.44 23.23
CA LEU A 89 4.78 -2.93 21.89
C LEU A 89 5.95 -3.16 20.92
N TYR A 90 7.18 -2.94 21.40
CA TYR A 90 8.39 -3.15 20.62
C TYR A 90 8.60 -4.62 20.26
N GLU A 91 8.44 -5.54 21.21
CA GLU A 91 8.59 -6.98 21.00
C GLU A 91 7.54 -7.52 20.00
N SER A 92 6.29 -7.08 20.12
CA SER A 92 5.23 -7.42 19.18
C SER A 92 5.53 -6.88 17.77
N SER A 93 6.00 -5.65 17.68
CA SER A 93 6.42 -5.03 16.41
C SER A 93 7.58 -5.76 15.78
N LEU A 94 8.57 -6.17 16.58
CA LEU A 94 9.73 -6.93 16.12
C LEU A 94 9.33 -8.30 15.57
N LEU A 95 8.40 -8.99 16.26
CA LEU A 95 7.88 -10.29 15.82
C LEU A 95 7.19 -10.16 14.45
N ILE A 96 6.32 -9.17 14.29
CA ILE A 96 5.61 -8.91 13.03
C ILE A 96 6.58 -8.61 11.90
N ALA A 97 7.53 -7.71 12.13
CA ALA A 97 8.52 -7.35 11.12
C ALA A 97 9.46 -8.51 10.76
N THR A 98 9.84 -9.33 11.74
CA THR A 98 10.68 -10.51 11.51
C THR A 98 9.93 -11.58 10.72
N LYS A 99 8.63 -11.78 11.00
CA LYS A 99 7.78 -12.67 10.22
C LYS A 99 7.66 -12.18 8.78
N ALA A 100 7.31 -10.91 8.60
CA ALA A 100 7.20 -10.29 7.28
C ALA A 100 8.53 -10.37 6.47
N ALA A 101 9.67 -10.26 7.14
CA ALA A 101 10.97 -10.39 6.51
C ALA A 101 11.34 -11.83 6.15
N LYS A 102 10.85 -12.82 6.91
CA LYS A 102 11.04 -14.25 6.61
C LYS A 102 10.14 -14.72 5.46
N ASP A 103 8.90 -14.27 5.46
CA ASP A 103 7.93 -14.58 4.42
C ASP A 103 8.25 -13.85 3.10
N PHE A 104 9.20 -12.92 3.14
CA PHE A 104 9.68 -12.22 1.96
C PHE A 104 10.57 -13.16 1.13
N PRO A 105 10.21 -13.45 -0.13
CA PRO A 105 11.01 -14.34 -0.98
C PRO A 105 12.41 -13.73 -1.13
N LYS A 106 13.41 -14.41 -0.61
CA LYS A 106 14.80 -14.13 -0.91
C LYS A 106 15.12 -14.84 -2.21
N PRO A 107 15.31 -14.13 -3.32
CA PRO A 107 15.83 -14.78 -4.51
C PRO A 107 17.24 -15.25 -4.20
N GLU A 108 17.45 -16.55 -4.28
CA GLU A 108 18.73 -17.19 -3.93
C GLU A 108 19.73 -17.04 -5.06
N SER A 109 19.26 -16.80 -6.30
CA SER A 109 20.11 -16.64 -7.48
C SER A 109 19.58 -15.59 -8.48
N ILE A 110 20.40 -15.17 -9.43
CA ILE A 110 20.00 -14.32 -10.60
C ILE A 110 18.95 -15.06 -11.43
N GLU A 111 19.06 -16.36 -11.56
CA GLU A 111 18.14 -17.23 -12.29
C GLU A 111 16.72 -17.22 -11.68
N ASP A 112 16.60 -17.16 -10.35
CA ASP A 112 15.29 -17.03 -9.67
C ASP A 112 14.63 -15.69 -9.97
N PHE A 113 15.41 -14.60 -10.08
CA PHE A 113 14.91 -13.29 -10.50
C PHE A 113 14.43 -13.31 -11.95
N GLU A 114 15.17 -13.94 -12.85
CA GLU A 114 14.79 -14.02 -14.27
C GLU A 114 13.48 -14.82 -14.42
N LEU A 115 13.36 -15.91 -13.68
CA LEU A 115 12.15 -16.74 -13.67
C LEU A 115 10.92 -16.00 -13.12
N GLU A 116 11.09 -15.24 -12.05
CA GLU A 116 10.00 -14.44 -11.48
C GLU A 116 9.63 -13.25 -12.39
N ILE A 117 10.60 -12.62 -13.04
CA ILE A 117 10.36 -11.59 -14.06
C ILE A 117 9.55 -12.17 -15.23
N GLU A 118 9.88 -13.36 -15.69
CA GLU A 118 9.15 -13.99 -16.78
C GLU A 118 7.73 -14.38 -16.37
N ARG A 119 7.54 -14.89 -15.14
CA ARG A 119 6.23 -15.16 -14.55
C ARG A 119 5.37 -13.90 -14.47
N LEU A 120 5.94 -12.80 -13.96
CA LEU A 120 5.25 -11.52 -13.85
C LEU A 120 4.89 -10.94 -15.23
N LYS A 121 5.75 -11.09 -16.24
CA LYS A 121 5.44 -10.69 -17.63
C LYS A 121 4.26 -11.48 -18.19
N LYS A 122 4.22 -12.80 -17.98
CA LYS A 122 3.10 -13.65 -18.41
C LYS A 122 1.78 -13.27 -17.71
N MET A 123 1.84 -13.00 -16.42
CA MET A 123 0.68 -12.57 -15.64
C MET A 123 0.16 -11.20 -16.09
N ASN A 124 1.05 -10.24 -16.32
CA ASN A 124 0.68 -8.93 -16.86
C ASN A 124 0.05 -9.03 -18.25
N ALA A 125 0.57 -9.88 -19.13
CA ALA A 125 -0.01 -10.10 -20.45
C ALA A 125 -1.42 -10.72 -20.37
N ALA A 126 -1.64 -11.64 -19.43
CA ALA A 126 -2.97 -12.22 -19.18
C ALA A 126 -3.97 -11.18 -18.65
N LEU A 127 -3.56 -10.38 -17.67
CA LEU A 127 -4.37 -9.29 -17.12
C LEU A 127 -4.71 -8.24 -18.19
N TRP A 128 -3.78 -7.96 -19.08
CA TRP A 128 -3.99 -7.01 -20.18
C TRP A 128 -5.07 -7.51 -21.14
N LYS A 129 -5.06 -8.82 -21.47
CA LYS A 129 -6.14 -9.44 -22.29
C LYS A 129 -7.50 -9.37 -21.62
N ILE A 130 -7.56 -9.64 -20.32
CA ILE A 130 -8.83 -9.55 -19.54
C ILE A 130 -9.34 -8.10 -19.56
N ASN A 131 -8.47 -7.12 -19.35
CA ASN A 131 -8.84 -5.70 -19.40
C ASN A 131 -9.38 -5.26 -20.75
N ILE A 132 -8.79 -5.75 -21.86
CA ILE A 132 -9.30 -5.47 -23.22
C ILE A 132 -10.70 -6.05 -23.37
N ASN A 133 -10.91 -7.32 -23.04
CA ASN A 133 -12.20 -7.96 -23.17
C ASN A 133 -13.28 -7.24 -22.34
N GLN A 134 -13.00 -6.89 -21.10
CA GLN A 134 -13.93 -6.12 -20.26
C GLN A 134 -14.23 -4.74 -20.83
N ARG A 135 -13.26 -4.11 -21.47
CA ARG A 135 -13.45 -2.81 -22.13
C ARG A 135 -14.36 -2.93 -23.33
N ASP A 136 -14.21 -3.99 -24.13
CA ASP A 136 -15.04 -4.26 -25.30
C ASP A 136 -16.48 -4.58 -24.88
N GLU A 137 -16.67 -5.41 -23.87
CA GLU A 137 -17.99 -5.69 -23.27
C GLU A 137 -18.68 -4.41 -22.79
N LEU A 138 -17.95 -3.53 -22.11
CA LEU A 138 -18.48 -2.24 -21.66
C LEU A 138 -18.89 -1.33 -22.82
N ILE A 139 -18.17 -1.36 -23.94
CA ILE A 139 -18.53 -0.63 -25.15
C ILE A 139 -19.83 -1.17 -25.74
N ASP A 140 -19.99 -2.48 -25.79
CA ASP A 140 -21.20 -3.09 -26.36
C ASP A 140 -22.43 -2.87 -25.47
N ILE A 141 -22.30 -3.01 -24.16
CA ILE A 141 -23.36 -2.66 -23.20
C ILE A 141 -23.77 -1.18 -23.35
N LYS A 142 -22.80 -0.27 -23.50
CA LYS A 142 -23.11 1.16 -23.74
C LYS A 142 -23.88 1.39 -25.04
N LYS A 143 -23.55 0.64 -26.10
CA LYS A 143 -24.31 0.71 -27.39
C LYS A 143 -25.73 0.22 -27.21
N GLU A 144 -25.94 -0.88 -26.49
CA GLU A 144 -27.28 -1.42 -26.22
C GLU A 144 -28.12 -0.46 -25.38
N ILE A 145 -27.55 0.10 -24.30
CA ILE A 145 -28.25 1.11 -23.48
C ILE A 145 -28.67 2.30 -24.34
N LYS A 146 -27.81 2.74 -25.27
CA LYS A 146 -28.15 3.84 -26.18
C LYS A 146 -29.29 3.49 -27.11
N LYS A 147 -29.34 2.26 -27.68
CA LYS A 147 -30.43 1.77 -28.49
C LYS A 147 -31.76 1.74 -27.72
N HIS A 148 -31.74 1.21 -26.50
CA HIS A 148 -32.92 1.16 -25.62
C HIS A 148 -33.43 2.54 -25.24
N LYS A 149 -32.54 3.49 -24.92
CA LYS A 149 -32.94 4.89 -24.65
C LYS A 149 -33.61 5.57 -25.83
N ILE A 150 -33.16 5.28 -27.06
CA ILE A 150 -33.79 5.81 -28.29
C ILE A 150 -35.16 5.16 -28.50
N SER A 151 -35.27 3.86 -28.29
CA SER A 151 -36.55 3.14 -28.40
C SER A 151 -37.58 3.66 -27.39
N LEU A 152 -37.21 3.86 -26.14
CA LEU A 152 -38.08 4.44 -25.09
C LEU A 152 -38.55 5.87 -25.44
N LYS A 153 -37.66 6.72 -25.98
CA LYS A 153 -38.09 8.04 -26.47
C LYS A 153 -39.13 7.96 -27.60
N ASN A 154 -38.90 7.05 -28.54
CA ASN A 154 -39.83 6.86 -29.67
C ASN A 154 -41.19 6.34 -29.22
N THR A 155 -41.26 5.42 -28.26
CA THR A 155 -42.51 4.93 -27.68
C THR A 155 -43.23 6.02 -26.89
N SER A 156 -42.52 6.82 -26.09
CA SER A 156 -43.15 7.93 -25.36
C SER A 156 -43.75 8.99 -26.30
N VAL A 157 -43.11 9.28 -27.42
CA VAL A 157 -43.63 10.19 -28.45
C VAL A 157 -44.87 9.63 -29.12
N ARG A 158 -44.91 8.29 -29.40
CA ARG A 158 -46.09 7.64 -29.95
C ARG A 158 -47.28 7.64 -28.98
N VAL A 159 -47.05 7.35 -27.70
CA VAL A 159 -48.09 7.38 -26.67
C VAL A 159 -48.67 8.78 -26.52
N ASN A 160 -47.84 9.80 -26.54
CA ASN A 160 -48.33 11.19 -26.46
C ASN A 160 -49.13 11.63 -27.71
N LYS A 161 -48.74 11.16 -28.90
CA LYS A 161 -49.53 11.39 -30.09
C LYS A 161 -50.91 10.72 -30.04
N ILE A 162 -50.99 9.47 -29.57
CA ILE A 162 -52.28 8.73 -29.45
C ILE A 162 -53.19 9.45 -28.42
N LYS A 163 -52.68 9.94 -27.30
CA LYS A 163 -53.45 10.71 -26.33
C LYS A 163 -54.02 12.00 -26.91
N LEU A 164 -53.26 12.69 -27.75
CA LEU A 164 -53.72 13.91 -28.42
C LEU A 164 -54.87 13.67 -29.41
N PHE A 165 -54.92 12.49 -30.08
CA PHE A 165 -56.03 12.14 -30.99
C PHE A 165 -57.29 11.64 -30.28
N GLN A 166 -57.25 11.35 -28.99
CA GLN A 166 -58.40 10.95 -28.19
C GLN A 166 -59.20 12.15 -27.62
N TYR A 167 -58.67 13.36 -27.74
CA TYR A 167 -59.29 14.57 -27.24
C TYR A 167 -59.72 15.57 -28.37
N LEU A 168 -59.66 15.12 -29.64
CA LEU A 168 -60.20 15.78 -30.80
C LEU A 168 -61.43 15.03 -31.31
#